data_044db35c6db23dec5f999745bd3d6187
#
_entry.id   044db35c6db23dec5f999745bd3d6187
#
_cell.length_a   1.000
_cell.length_b   1.000
_cell.length_c   1.000
_cell.angle_alpha   90.00
_cell.angle_beta   90.00
_cell.angle_gamma   90.00
#
_symmetry.space_group_name_H-M   'P 1'
#
loop_
_entity.id
_entity.type
_entity.pdbx_description
1 polymer ?
#
loop_
_entity_poly.entity_id
_entity_poly.type
_entity_poly.pdbx_seq_one_letter_code
_entity_poly.pdbx_strand_id
1 'polypeptide(L)'
;MNEPDPDRDQPDHDAHDAIDDDFTAVDPVEPHDEPVNAAGRPPRSATRNPVFVVLAAIVVGALVAGGIALAMGVFDDAGSVGGSKVGEGERLVQNAFTQSVAGDCLDWPEGNPGQPAAVECAQKHRFEVAGGIDTSLIPGVEFGEDALWPGPERFAAIRDEQCPVIVDQYLDGRLDPQGRFSVGMMYPSQAQWDKGARQLRCGVQEDGANGQPVQFSGRVADQNQSYVWPEGTCIGIDPENRNPTGFPVNCAEPHAFQTTGIVDLAVRFGDRMSNKPWPATGAQNNYLGSICPKQAERFAGGAAALDKTTLNVQWSVLSEPSWLAGSRKVVCYLGLPDKRGGFATLVGDAKDGALLINGKAPVPPPAAPPGRALPTPVPLPPGIAPNPDQAPAPAG
;
A
#
# COMPACT_ATOMS: atom_id res chain seq x y z
N MET A 1 -11.73 -30.48 60.92
CA MET A 1 -10.61 -31.22 61.58
C MET A 1 -9.38 -30.91 60.73
N ASN A 2 -8.57 -30.05 61.37
CA ASN A 2 -7.12 -29.83 61.26
C ASN A 2 -6.56 -29.24 59.95
N GLU A 3 -6.41 -27.92 59.99
CA GLU A 3 -5.14 -27.27 59.61
C GLU A 3 -3.98 -27.77 60.50
N PRO A 4 -2.70 -27.60 60.03
CA PRO A 4 -2.00 -26.33 60.26
C PRO A 4 -1.03 -25.86 59.14
N ASP A 5 -0.89 -24.56 59.00
CA ASP A 5 0.26 -23.73 58.76
C ASP A 5 1.33 -23.94 59.89
N PRO A 6 2.60 -23.56 59.86
CA PRO A 6 3.25 -22.41 59.23
C PRO A 6 4.76 -22.57 58.81
N ASP A 7 5.27 -21.48 58.15
CA ASP A 7 6.58 -20.83 58.31
C ASP A 7 7.91 -21.59 58.36
N ARG A 8 8.86 -21.06 57.54
CA ARG A 8 10.34 -20.92 57.68
C ARG A 8 11.03 -21.25 56.38
N ASP A 9 11.90 -20.49 55.78
CA ASP A 9 12.99 -19.64 56.25
C ASP A 9 13.50 -18.83 55.06
N GLN A 10 13.72 -17.52 55.28
CA GLN A 10 14.69 -16.73 54.53
C GLN A 10 16.09 -17.02 55.12
N PRO A 11 17.16 -16.80 54.34
CA PRO A 11 18.16 -15.85 54.78
C PRO A 11 18.58 -14.81 53.72
N ASP A 12 18.73 -13.61 54.22
CA ASP A 12 19.47 -12.46 53.68
C ASP A 12 20.91 -12.82 53.31
N HIS A 13 21.42 -12.21 52.29
CA HIS A 13 22.82 -11.73 52.27
C HIS A 13 22.98 -10.51 51.33
N ASP A 14 23.17 -9.39 52.00
CA ASP A 14 23.81 -8.19 51.46
C ASP A 14 25.23 -8.49 50.96
N ALA A 15 25.63 -7.92 49.84
CA ALA A 15 27.03 -7.53 49.63
C ALA A 15 27.04 -6.38 48.56
N HIS A 16 27.30 -5.20 49.06
CA HIS A 16 27.86 -4.06 48.32
C HIS A 16 29.18 -4.47 47.70
N ASP A 17 29.42 -4.08 46.45
CA ASP A 17 30.75 -3.66 46.02
C ASP A 17 30.65 -2.57 44.98
N ALA A 18 31.15 -1.42 45.34
CA ALA A 18 31.44 -0.28 44.53
C ALA A 18 32.68 -0.54 43.68
N ILE A 19 32.67 -0.20 42.42
CA ILE A 19 33.91 -0.04 41.65
C ILE A 19 33.87 1.32 40.94
N ASP A 20 34.96 1.99 41.11
CA ASP A 20 35.32 3.36 40.86
C ASP A 20 35.24 3.83 39.40
N ASP A 21 34.96 5.11 39.29
CA ASP A 21 35.24 5.99 38.15
C ASP A 21 36.75 5.97 37.77
N ASP A 22 37.06 5.80 36.49
CA ASP A 22 38.29 6.28 35.92
C ASP A 22 38.03 6.93 34.55
N PHE A 23 37.91 8.26 34.59
CA PHE A 23 37.93 9.16 33.47
C PHE A 23 39.37 9.45 33.09
N THR A 24 39.86 8.94 31.98
CA THR A 24 41.06 9.47 31.35
C THR A 24 40.70 10.22 30.08
N ALA A 25 40.84 11.53 30.15
CA ALA A 25 40.81 12.45 29.03
C ALA A 25 42.00 12.17 28.09
N VAL A 26 41.73 12.18 26.80
CA VAL A 26 42.78 12.24 25.76
C VAL A 26 42.65 13.57 25.02
N ASP A 27 43.73 14.34 25.06
CA ASP A 27 43.93 15.66 24.48
C ASP A 27 43.87 15.64 22.92
N PRO A 28 43.57 16.80 22.29
CA PRO A 28 43.47 16.92 20.84
C PRO A 28 44.86 17.06 20.19
N VAL A 29 45.09 16.36 19.10
CA VAL A 29 46.28 16.50 18.26
C VAL A 29 45.99 17.53 17.18
N GLU A 30 46.78 18.61 17.18
CA GLU A 30 46.82 19.64 16.14
C GLU A 30 47.46 19.13 14.82
N PRO A 31 47.14 19.80 13.67
CA PRO A 31 47.57 19.34 12.35
C PRO A 31 48.97 19.83 11.97
N HIS A 32 49.76 18.96 11.40
CA HIS A 32 50.99 19.33 10.70
C HIS A 32 50.75 19.46 9.19
N ASP A 33 50.92 20.66 8.69
CA ASP A 33 51.13 20.99 7.27
C ASP A 33 52.52 20.56 6.83
N GLU A 34 52.64 19.88 5.68
CA GLU A 34 53.69 20.17 4.68
C GLU A 34 53.41 19.44 3.33
N PRO A 35 53.87 20.00 2.19
CA PRO A 35 53.33 19.75 0.87
C PRO A 35 54.17 18.76 0.05
N VAL A 36 53.52 17.87 -0.72
CA VAL A 36 54.21 17.07 -1.76
C VAL A 36 53.44 17.09 -3.10
N ASN A 37 54.17 17.60 -4.03
CA ASN A 37 54.09 17.67 -5.48
C ASN A 37 53.08 16.83 -6.28
N ALA A 38 52.60 17.51 -7.30
CA ALA A 38 51.79 17.10 -8.43
C ALA A 38 52.39 15.94 -9.25
N ALA A 39 51.52 14.95 -9.52
CA ALA A 39 51.59 14.13 -10.74
C ALA A 39 50.18 13.76 -11.14
N GLY A 40 49.83 14.04 -12.40
CA GLY A 40 48.47 14.00 -12.95
C GLY A 40 47.78 12.66 -12.87
N ARG A 41 46.52 12.71 -12.50
CA ARG A 41 45.52 11.64 -12.73
C ARG A 41 44.45 12.14 -13.66
N PRO A 42 43.94 11.29 -14.59
CA PRO A 42 42.85 11.69 -15.46
C PRO A 42 41.55 11.83 -14.67
N PRO A 43 40.56 12.62 -15.16
CA PRO A 43 39.35 12.89 -14.43
C PRO A 43 38.51 11.61 -14.29
N ARG A 44 38.25 11.22 -13.04
CA ARG A 44 37.24 10.20 -12.74
C ARG A 44 35.88 10.78 -13.07
N SER A 45 35.23 10.19 -14.06
CA SER A 45 33.80 10.40 -14.31
C SER A 45 33.02 10.11 -13.01
N ALA A 46 32.39 11.13 -12.45
CA ALA A 46 31.48 10.96 -11.36
C ALA A 46 30.26 10.18 -11.88
N THR A 47 30.20 8.90 -11.58
CA THR A 47 28.98 8.09 -11.72
C THR A 47 27.97 8.66 -10.75
N ARG A 48 27.06 9.46 -11.28
CA ARG A 48 25.87 9.94 -10.54
C ARG A 48 25.05 8.73 -10.17
N ASN A 49 24.83 8.52 -8.87
CA ASN A 49 23.93 7.50 -8.35
C ASN A 49 22.55 7.68 -8.99
N PRO A 50 21.97 6.66 -9.64
CA PRO A 50 20.67 6.79 -10.33
C PRO A 50 19.55 7.21 -9.39
N VAL A 51 19.64 6.91 -8.10
CA VAL A 51 18.66 7.32 -7.07
C VAL A 51 18.60 8.85 -6.93
N PHE A 52 19.72 9.57 -6.99
CA PHE A 52 19.72 11.04 -6.94
C PHE A 52 19.17 11.67 -8.22
N VAL A 53 19.32 11.01 -9.36
CA VAL A 53 18.78 11.50 -10.63
C VAL A 53 17.25 11.34 -10.67
N VAL A 54 16.71 10.26 -10.12
CA VAL A 54 15.26 10.04 -10.03
C VAL A 54 14.62 11.00 -9.03
N LEU A 55 15.23 11.22 -7.85
CA LEU A 55 14.74 12.20 -6.88
C LEU A 55 14.80 13.64 -7.41
N ALA A 56 15.87 14.01 -8.15
CA ALA A 56 15.97 15.31 -8.78
C ALA A 56 14.92 15.49 -9.89
N ALA A 57 14.59 14.43 -10.65
CA ALA A 57 13.56 14.47 -11.67
C ALA A 57 12.15 14.64 -11.09
N ILE A 58 11.87 14.01 -9.94
CA ILE A 58 10.58 14.15 -9.23
C ILE A 58 10.41 15.58 -8.70
N VAL A 59 11.44 16.16 -8.10
CA VAL A 59 11.40 17.54 -7.58
C VAL A 59 11.28 18.56 -8.72
N VAL A 60 12.00 18.37 -9.83
CA VAL A 60 11.91 19.25 -10.99
C VAL A 60 10.57 19.08 -11.70
N GLY A 61 10.02 17.86 -11.77
CA GLY A 61 8.68 17.59 -12.32
C GLY A 61 7.58 18.31 -11.53
N ALA A 62 7.64 18.25 -10.19
CA ALA A 62 6.68 18.94 -9.32
C ALA A 62 6.78 20.47 -9.44
N LEU A 63 7.99 21.02 -9.56
CA LEU A 63 8.21 22.45 -9.72
C LEU A 63 7.79 22.96 -11.11
N VAL A 64 7.96 22.17 -12.17
CA VAL A 64 7.54 22.55 -13.52
C VAL A 64 6.01 22.45 -13.65
N ALA A 65 5.37 21.41 -13.10
CA ALA A 65 3.91 21.30 -13.10
C ALA A 65 3.25 22.41 -12.26
N GLY A 66 3.81 22.73 -11.08
CA GLY A 66 3.35 23.84 -10.26
C GLY A 66 3.58 25.21 -10.90
N GLY A 67 4.72 25.41 -11.57
CA GLY A 67 5.07 26.65 -12.24
C GLY A 67 4.22 26.95 -13.48
N ILE A 68 3.84 25.94 -14.24
CA ILE A 68 2.96 26.09 -15.42
C ILE A 68 1.51 26.38 -14.98
N ALA A 69 1.03 25.76 -13.93
CA ALA A 69 -0.30 26.04 -13.39
C ALA A 69 -0.43 27.49 -12.88
N LEU A 70 0.62 28.04 -12.28
CA LEU A 70 0.67 29.45 -11.84
C LEU A 70 0.76 30.44 -13.00
N ALA A 71 1.40 30.06 -14.13
CA ALA A 71 1.56 30.92 -15.28
C ALA A 71 0.34 30.98 -16.22
N MET A 72 -0.56 30.00 -16.14
CA MET A 72 -1.73 29.92 -17.02
C MET A 72 -3.04 30.43 -16.40
N GLY A 73 -3.03 30.96 -15.18
CA GLY A 73 -4.23 31.53 -14.56
C GLY A 73 -5.42 30.55 -14.41
N VAL A 74 -5.15 29.25 -14.36
CA VAL A 74 -6.18 28.20 -14.37
C VAL A 74 -7.02 28.18 -13.10
N PHE A 75 -6.71 29.04 -12.13
CA PHE A 75 -7.40 29.10 -10.83
C PHE A 75 -8.47 30.19 -10.71
N ASP A 76 -8.75 30.95 -11.78
CA ASP A 76 -9.62 32.12 -11.67
C ASP A 76 -11.09 31.92 -12.07
N ASP A 77 -11.49 30.73 -12.59
CA ASP A 77 -12.89 30.51 -12.97
C ASP A 77 -13.42 29.13 -12.55
N ALA A 78 -13.88 29.01 -11.32
CA ALA A 78 -14.80 27.93 -10.94
C ALA A 78 -16.19 28.52 -10.69
N GLY A 79 -17.08 28.22 -11.61
CA GLY A 79 -18.39 28.76 -11.78
C GLY A 79 -19.28 28.79 -10.53
N SER A 80 -19.90 29.94 -10.38
CA SER A 80 -20.94 30.26 -9.40
C SER A 80 -22.27 29.65 -9.83
N VAL A 81 -22.88 28.84 -8.94
CA VAL A 81 -24.32 28.59 -8.97
C VAL A 81 -24.93 29.11 -7.68
N GLY A 82 -25.79 30.16 -7.82
CA GLY A 82 -26.70 30.61 -6.79
C GLY A 82 -26.23 31.73 -5.88
N GLY A 83 -26.70 32.93 -6.16
CA GLY A 83 -26.28 34.19 -5.58
C GLY A 83 -26.46 34.36 -4.08
N SER A 84 -25.42 34.81 -3.46
CA SER A 84 -25.37 35.79 -2.39
C SER A 84 -24.01 36.46 -2.51
N LYS A 85 -23.98 37.79 -2.42
CA LYS A 85 -22.75 38.57 -2.52
C LYS A 85 -21.87 38.31 -1.28
N VAL A 86 -21.09 37.27 -1.34
CA VAL A 86 -20.01 36.94 -0.41
C VAL A 86 -18.74 37.55 -1.01
N GLY A 87 -17.91 38.22 -0.20
CA GLY A 87 -16.70 38.88 -0.67
C GLY A 87 -15.73 37.92 -1.36
N GLU A 88 -14.92 38.41 -2.29
CA GLU A 88 -14.01 37.63 -3.11
C GLU A 88 -13.04 36.73 -2.30
N GLY A 89 -12.67 37.16 -1.09
CA GLY A 89 -11.85 36.37 -0.15
C GLY A 89 -12.57 35.16 0.45
N GLU A 90 -13.89 35.25 0.68
CA GLU A 90 -14.70 34.15 1.23
C GLU A 90 -14.99 33.05 0.21
N ARG A 91 -15.08 33.38 -1.09
CA ARG A 91 -15.34 32.39 -2.17
C ARG A 91 -14.20 31.42 -2.38
N LEU A 92 -12.98 31.81 -2.07
CA LEU A 92 -11.79 30.98 -2.27
C LEU A 92 -11.57 29.96 -1.15
N VAL A 93 -12.25 30.14 -0.03
CA VAL A 93 -12.21 29.20 1.12
C VAL A 93 -13.38 28.23 1.07
N GLN A 94 -14.49 28.58 0.41
CA GLN A 94 -15.70 27.76 0.32
C GLN A 94 -15.71 26.98 -1.00
N ASN A 95 -15.24 25.74 -0.96
CA ASN A 95 -15.37 24.77 -2.05
C ASN A 95 -15.90 23.43 -1.50
N ALA A 96 -16.16 22.46 -2.38
CA ALA A 96 -16.68 21.17 -1.97
C ALA A 96 -15.82 20.49 -0.90
N PHE A 97 -14.52 20.70 -0.91
CA PHE A 97 -13.61 20.19 0.13
C PHE A 97 -13.86 20.82 1.50
N THR A 98 -13.92 22.15 1.57
CA THR A 98 -14.07 22.84 2.88
C THR A 98 -15.44 22.64 3.52
N GLN A 99 -16.48 22.41 2.71
CA GLN A 99 -17.85 22.21 3.15
C GLN A 99 -18.22 20.75 3.36
N SER A 100 -17.38 19.80 2.91
CA SER A 100 -17.68 18.38 2.98
C SER A 100 -17.78 17.88 4.44
N VAL A 101 -18.68 16.94 4.64
CA VAL A 101 -18.93 16.25 5.91
C VAL A 101 -18.73 14.74 5.75
N ALA A 102 -18.73 14.00 6.85
CA ALA A 102 -18.62 12.55 6.81
C ALA A 102 -19.73 11.94 5.93
N GLY A 103 -19.33 11.06 5.01
CA GLY A 103 -20.19 10.42 4.05
C GLY A 103 -20.29 11.11 2.68
N ASP A 104 -19.71 12.29 2.50
CA ASP A 104 -19.62 12.92 1.18
C ASP A 104 -18.56 12.24 0.32
N CYS A 105 -18.85 12.15 -0.99
CA CYS A 105 -17.93 11.64 -1.98
C CYS A 105 -17.44 12.78 -2.88
N LEU A 106 -16.13 12.86 -3.06
CA LEU A 106 -15.48 13.92 -3.80
C LEU A 106 -14.75 13.35 -5.02
N ASP A 107 -14.93 14.01 -6.16
CA ASP A 107 -14.17 13.73 -7.37
C ASP A 107 -13.50 14.98 -7.90
N TRP A 108 -12.46 14.82 -8.71
CA TRP A 108 -11.75 15.90 -9.39
C TRP A 108 -11.19 15.42 -10.72
N PRO A 109 -10.94 16.33 -11.67
CA PRO A 109 -10.27 16.00 -12.92
C PRO A 109 -8.89 15.37 -12.66
N GLU A 110 -8.52 14.40 -13.46
CA GLU A 110 -7.22 13.74 -13.34
C GLU A 110 -6.08 14.77 -13.36
N GLY A 111 -5.17 14.64 -12.39
CA GLY A 111 -4.05 15.57 -12.20
C GLY A 111 -4.40 16.92 -11.58
N ASN A 112 -5.68 17.17 -11.23
CA ASN A 112 -6.09 18.44 -10.60
C ASN A 112 -6.87 18.25 -9.29
N PRO A 113 -6.22 17.84 -8.20
CA PRO A 113 -6.86 17.65 -6.90
C PRO A 113 -7.32 18.96 -6.23
N GLY A 114 -6.91 20.10 -6.76
CA GLY A 114 -7.27 21.42 -6.22
C GLY A 114 -8.70 21.87 -6.52
N GLN A 115 -9.43 21.14 -7.37
CA GLN A 115 -10.82 21.44 -7.76
C GLN A 115 -11.77 20.28 -7.45
N PRO A 116 -11.92 19.85 -6.20
CA PRO A 116 -12.85 18.80 -5.86
C PRO A 116 -14.30 19.26 -5.99
N ALA A 117 -15.13 18.38 -6.52
CA ALA A 117 -16.57 18.53 -6.60
C ALA A 117 -17.24 17.42 -5.80
N ALA A 118 -18.32 17.75 -5.08
CA ALA A 118 -19.16 16.75 -4.45
C ALA A 118 -19.97 16.00 -5.49
N VAL A 119 -19.98 14.67 -5.39
CA VAL A 119 -20.73 13.79 -6.29
C VAL A 119 -21.49 12.75 -5.47
N GLU A 120 -22.54 12.16 -6.07
CA GLU A 120 -23.20 11.01 -5.46
C GLU A 120 -22.23 9.83 -5.36
N CYS A 121 -22.12 9.19 -4.21
CA CYS A 121 -21.18 8.09 -3.99
C CYS A 121 -21.40 6.89 -4.93
N ALA A 122 -22.60 6.71 -5.49
CA ALA A 122 -22.86 5.72 -6.52
C ALA A 122 -22.14 6.00 -7.85
N GLN A 123 -21.73 7.26 -8.07
CA GLN A 123 -20.93 7.66 -9.22
C GLN A 123 -19.45 7.44 -8.97
N LYS A 124 -18.64 7.62 -10.01
CA LYS A 124 -17.18 7.56 -9.88
C LYS A 124 -16.68 8.74 -9.07
N HIS A 125 -15.87 8.45 -8.07
CA HIS A 125 -15.24 9.43 -7.19
C HIS A 125 -13.88 8.90 -6.72
N ARG A 126 -13.03 9.79 -6.19
CA ARG A 126 -11.67 9.46 -5.75
C ARG A 126 -11.51 9.45 -4.23
N PHE A 127 -12.46 10.04 -3.51
CA PHE A 127 -12.34 10.22 -2.07
C PHE A 127 -13.71 10.15 -1.40
N GLU A 128 -13.82 9.35 -0.34
CA GLU A 128 -14.98 9.31 0.54
C GLU A 128 -14.59 9.92 1.88
N VAL A 129 -15.24 11.02 2.27
CA VAL A 129 -14.91 11.75 3.48
C VAL A 129 -15.38 10.98 4.71
N ALA A 130 -14.45 10.70 5.62
CA ALA A 130 -14.75 10.06 6.91
C ALA A 130 -15.01 11.09 8.02
N GLY A 131 -14.35 12.26 7.96
CA GLY A 131 -14.51 13.32 8.95
C GLY A 131 -13.49 14.44 8.80
N GLY A 132 -13.61 15.46 9.63
CA GLY A 132 -12.67 16.57 9.72
C GLY A 132 -11.75 16.46 10.92
N ILE A 133 -10.56 17.03 10.82
CA ILE A 133 -9.67 17.26 11.96
C ILE A 133 -9.96 18.67 12.50
N ASP A 134 -10.18 18.75 13.79
CA ASP A 134 -10.21 20.05 14.49
C ASP A 134 -8.78 20.54 14.70
N THR A 135 -8.33 21.42 13.82
CA THR A 135 -6.96 21.96 13.86
C THR A 135 -6.68 22.83 15.08
N SER A 136 -7.73 23.29 15.79
CA SER A 136 -7.56 24.04 17.04
C SER A 136 -7.06 23.16 18.19
N LEU A 137 -7.22 21.85 18.09
CA LEU A 137 -6.74 20.86 19.06
C LEU A 137 -5.30 20.42 18.81
N ILE A 138 -4.71 20.80 17.68
CA ILE A 138 -3.29 20.49 17.37
C ILE A 138 -2.42 21.46 18.17
N PRO A 139 -1.54 20.97 19.06
CA PRO A 139 -0.75 21.85 19.92
C PRO A 139 0.21 22.73 19.09
N GLY A 140 0.35 23.98 19.55
CA GLY A 140 1.29 24.94 18.96
C GLY A 140 0.64 25.97 18.04
N VAL A 141 1.47 26.76 17.37
CA VAL A 141 1.05 27.85 16.47
C VAL A 141 0.89 27.43 15.02
N GLU A 142 1.03 26.13 14.74
CA GLU A 142 1.14 25.58 13.39
C GLU A 142 -0.12 25.83 12.53
N PHE A 143 -1.29 25.94 13.16
CA PHE A 143 -2.56 26.21 12.51
C PHE A 143 -3.13 27.59 12.84
N GLY A 144 -2.31 28.46 13.45
CA GLY A 144 -2.69 29.83 13.74
C GLY A 144 -2.95 30.65 12.48
N GLU A 145 -3.56 31.83 12.68
CA GLU A 145 -3.97 32.70 11.59
C GLU A 145 -2.76 33.10 10.71
N ASP A 146 -1.61 33.39 11.33
CA ASP A 146 -0.38 33.80 10.68
C ASP A 146 0.60 32.63 10.41
N ALA A 147 0.16 31.39 10.57
CA ALA A 147 1.01 30.21 10.39
C ALA A 147 1.44 30.05 8.94
N LEU A 148 2.71 29.72 8.73
CA LEU A 148 3.23 29.32 7.41
C LEU A 148 2.59 27.98 6.99
N TRP A 149 2.45 27.79 5.68
CA TRP A 149 1.97 26.53 5.14
C TRP A 149 2.90 25.38 5.53
N PRO A 150 2.41 24.30 6.21
CA PRO A 150 3.26 23.28 6.79
C PRO A 150 3.98 22.39 5.78
N GLY A 151 3.47 22.31 4.55
CA GLY A 151 4.01 21.46 3.51
C GLY A 151 3.47 20.04 3.48
N PRO A 152 3.67 19.32 2.35
CA PRO A 152 3.10 17.98 2.14
C PRO A 152 3.58 16.95 3.16
N GLU A 153 4.85 17.02 3.56
CA GLU A 153 5.44 16.07 4.52
C GLU A 153 4.79 16.16 5.90
N ARG A 154 4.52 17.40 6.36
CA ARG A 154 3.86 17.60 7.64
C ARG A 154 2.40 17.15 7.57
N PHE A 155 1.70 17.44 6.48
CA PHE A 155 0.33 16.95 6.29
C PHE A 155 0.28 15.42 6.20
N ALA A 156 1.28 14.77 5.61
CA ALA A 156 1.38 13.32 5.63
C ALA A 156 1.52 12.77 7.06
N ALA A 157 2.37 13.40 7.90
CA ALA A 157 2.51 13.02 9.30
C ALA A 157 1.18 13.18 10.08
N ILE A 158 0.47 14.28 9.86
CA ILE A 158 -0.83 14.52 10.50
C ILE A 158 -1.86 13.48 10.02
N ARG A 159 -1.89 13.14 8.74
CA ARG A 159 -2.73 12.07 8.21
C ARG A 159 -2.45 10.77 8.95
N ASP A 160 -1.19 10.37 9.05
CA ASP A 160 -0.80 9.08 9.63
C ASP A 160 -1.09 9.00 11.14
N GLU A 161 -1.06 10.13 11.84
CA GLU A 161 -1.38 10.22 13.26
C GLU A 161 -2.89 10.28 13.54
N GLN A 162 -3.65 11.05 12.76
CA GLN A 162 -5.01 11.43 13.13
C GLN A 162 -6.09 10.69 12.32
N CYS A 163 -5.86 10.49 11.02
CA CYS A 163 -6.90 9.97 10.14
C CYS A 163 -7.26 8.50 10.37
N PRO A 164 -6.35 7.59 10.78
CA PRO A 164 -6.73 6.20 11.04
C PRO A 164 -7.87 6.06 12.05
N VAL A 165 -7.84 6.83 13.15
CA VAL A 165 -8.90 6.79 14.18
C VAL A 165 -10.23 7.31 13.64
N ILE A 166 -10.19 8.40 12.84
CA ILE A 166 -11.41 9.00 12.26
C ILE A 166 -12.03 8.04 11.23
N VAL A 167 -11.22 7.42 10.40
CA VAL A 167 -11.67 6.44 9.40
C VAL A 167 -12.20 5.17 10.07
N ASP A 168 -11.53 4.70 11.11
CA ASP A 168 -11.97 3.53 11.89
C ASP A 168 -13.35 3.76 12.50
N GLN A 169 -13.56 4.91 13.13
CA GLN A 169 -14.86 5.30 13.67
C GLN A 169 -15.93 5.43 12.58
N TYR A 170 -15.59 6.02 11.43
CA TYR A 170 -16.52 6.20 10.31
C TYR A 170 -16.96 4.86 9.72
N LEU A 171 -16.04 3.91 9.57
CA LEU A 171 -16.29 2.60 9.01
C LEU A 171 -16.68 1.53 10.06
N ASP A 172 -16.80 1.92 11.34
CA ASP A 172 -17.09 0.99 12.44
C ASP A 172 -16.10 -0.20 12.49
N GLY A 173 -14.81 0.12 12.43
CA GLY A 173 -13.72 -0.87 12.43
C GLY A 173 -13.63 -1.74 11.18
N ARG A 174 -14.30 -1.37 10.08
CA ARG A 174 -14.42 -2.21 8.89
C ARG A 174 -13.62 -1.72 7.69
N LEU A 175 -12.46 -1.12 7.89
CA LEU A 175 -11.48 -0.93 6.84
C LEU A 175 -10.63 -2.20 6.71
N ASP A 176 -10.56 -2.79 5.51
CA ASP A 176 -9.67 -3.93 5.27
C ASP A 176 -8.22 -3.46 5.24
N PRO A 177 -7.37 -3.86 6.20
CA PRO A 177 -5.98 -3.40 6.27
C PRO A 177 -5.12 -3.92 5.11
N GLN A 178 -5.61 -4.88 4.35
CA GLN A 178 -4.95 -5.50 3.20
C GLN A 178 -5.80 -5.36 1.93
N GLY A 179 -6.83 -4.53 2.00
CA GLY A 179 -7.73 -4.24 0.91
C GLY A 179 -7.17 -3.20 -0.07
N ARG A 180 -7.99 -2.84 -1.04
CA ARG A 180 -7.66 -1.86 -2.07
C ARG A 180 -7.82 -0.41 -1.62
N PHE A 181 -8.43 -0.18 -0.45
CA PHE A 181 -8.65 1.16 0.07
C PHE A 181 -7.62 1.52 1.14
N SER A 182 -7.19 2.76 1.11
CA SER A 182 -6.25 3.33 2.06
C SER A 182 -6.84 4.56 2.77
N VAL A 183 -6.23 4.92 3.91
CA VAL A 183 -6.53 6.16 4.61
C VAL A 183 -5.89 7.33 3.88
N GLY A 184 -6.72 8.27 3.44
CA GLY A 184 -6.30 9.50 2.81
C GLY A 184 -6.60 10.74 3.64
N MET A 185 -6.00 11.86 3.25
CA MET A 185 -6.33 13.18 3.80
C MET A 185 -6.27 14.24 2.71
N MET A 186 -7.31 15.06 2.65
CA MET A 186 -7.30 16.29 1.87
C MET A 186 -6.96 17.48 2.76
N TYR A 187 -6.13 18.37 2.25
CA TYR A 187 -5.67 19.58 2.93
C TYR A 187 -5.58 20.76 1.95
N PRO A 188 -5.60 22.01 2.43
CA PRO A 188 -5.55 23.18 1.56
C PRO A 188 -4.21 23.31 0.86
N SER A 189 -4.25 23.73 -0.41
CA SER A 189 -3.04 24.19 -1.10
C SER A 189 -2.43 25.41 -0.39
N GLN A 190 -1.16 25.72 -0.69
CA GLN A 190 -0.52 26.90 -0.12
C GLN A 190 -1.33 28.18 -0.40
N ALA A 191 -1.83 28.34 -1.63
CA ALA A 191 -2.64 29.51 -2.01
C ALA A 191 -3.97 29.62 -1.24
N GLN A 192 -4.59 28.49 -0.86
CA GLN A 192 -5.76 28.46 -0.01
C GLN A 192 -5.41 28.73 1.45
N TRP A 193 -4.26 28.22 1.90
CA TRP A 193 -3.73 28.45 3.25
C TRP A 193 -3.44 29.93 3.50
N ASP A 194 -2.80 30.61 2.56
CA ASP A 194 -2.49 32.04 2.60
C ASP A 194 -3.76 32.92 2.65
N LYS A 195 -4.91 32.36 2.25
CA LYS A 195 -6.24 32.97 2.35
C LYS A 195 -7.02 32.52 3.58
N GLY A 196 -6.37 31.83 4.54
CA GLY A 196 -6.96 31.45 5.80
C GLY A 196 -7.60 30.05 5.86
N ALA A 197 -7.51 29.24 4.79
CA ALA A 197 -8.02 27.86 4.85
C ALA A 197 -7.19 26.99 5.80
N ARG A 198 -7.87 26.32 6.74
CA ARG A 198 -7.25 25.47 7.77
C ARG A 198 -7.93 24.09 7.90
N GLN A 199 -8.92 23.82 7.05
CA GLN A 199 -9.68 22.58 7.10
C GLN A 199 -8.84 21.40 6.63
N LEU A 200 -8.87 20.31 7.40
CA LEU A 200 -8.33 19.00 7.03
C LEU A 200 -9.48 18.00 7.01
N ARG A 201 -9.51 17.15 5.99
CA ARG A 201 -10.52 16.09 5.84
C ARG A 201 -9.85 14.74 5.72
N CYS A 202 -10.08 13.89 6.70
CA CYS A 202 -9.74 12.49 6.63
C CYS A 202 -10.77 11.72 5.80
N GLY A 203 -10.35 10.71 5.09
CA GLY A 203 -11.25 9.87 4.32
C GLY A 203 -10.57 8.64 3.77
N VAL A 204 -11.26 7.99 2.85
CA VAL A 204 -10.83 6.74 2.23
C VAL A 204 -10.69 6.95 0.74
N GLN A 205 -9.65 6.38 0.17
CA GLN A 205 -9.30 6.44 -1.25
C GLN A 205 -8.82 5.09 -1.75
N GLU A 206 -8.82 4.89 -3.06
CA GLU A 206 -8.15 3.76 -3.70
C GLU A 206 -6.88 4.28 -4.38
N ASP A 207 -5.72 3.74 -4.04
CA ASP A 207 -4.45 4.20 -4.59
C ASP A 207 -4.13 3.52 -5.92
N GLY A 208 -3.73 4.33 -6.90
CA GLY A 208 -3.16 3.84 -8.15
C GLY A 208 -1.67 3.55 -8.06
N ALA A 209 -1.10 3.00 -9.12
CA ALA A 209 0.31 2.63 -9.19
C ALA A 209 1.30 3.78 -8.96
N ASN A 210 0.86 5.00 -9.20
CA ASN A 210 1.64 6.23 -8.98
C ASN A 210 1.41 6.85 -7.59
N GLY A 211 0.69 6.17 -6.69
CA GLY A 211 0.32 6.67 -5.37
C GLY A 211 -0.73 7.78 -5.39
N GLN A 212 -1.35 8.05 -6.56
CA GLN A 212 -2.44 9.01 -6.67
C GLN A 212 -3.78 8.30 -6.56
N PRO A 213 -4.81 8.93 -5.95
CA PRO A 213 -6.13 8.36 -5.87
C PRO A 213 -6.73 8.08 -7.25
N VAL A 214 -7.22 6.85 -7.44
CA VAL A 214 -7.98 6.45 -8.64
C VAL A 214 -9.48 6.47 -8.36
N GLN A 215 -10.28 6.50 -9.42
CA GLN A 215 -11.72 6.53 -9.27
C GLN A 215 -12.29 5.15 -8.92
N PHE A 216 -13.15 5.11 -7.92
CA PHE A 216 -14.01 3.97 -7.59
C PHE A 216 -15.47 4.43 -7.50
N SER A 217 -16.41 3.51 -7.28
CA SER A 217 -17.84 3.82 -7.17
C SER A 217 -18.44 3.06 -6.00
N GLY A 218 -19.42 3.66 -5.34
CA GLY A 218 -20.08 3.09 -4.16
C GLY A 218 -19.36 3.44 -2.87
N ARG A 219 -20.08 3.40 -1.75
CA ARG A 219 -19.49 3.63 -0.42
C ARG A 219 -18.56 2.48 -0.05
N VAL A 220 -17.43 2.80 0.56
CA VAL A 220 -16.44 1.80 1.01
C VAL A 220 -17.07 0.80 1.98
N ALA A 221 -17.90 1.29 2.91
CA ALA A 221 -18.62 0.43 3.85
C ALA A 221 -19.52 -0.62 3.19
N ASP A 222 -20.00 -0.39 1.98
CA ASP A 222 -21.00 -1.22 1.31
C ASP A 222 -20.43 -2.20 0.28
N GLN A 223 -19.13 -2.19 0.05
CA GLN A 223 -18.52 -3.00 -0.99
C GLN A 223 -17.48 -4.00 -0.47
N ASN A 224 -17.13 -4.93 -1.33
CA ASN A 224 -16.01 -5.84 -1.10
C ASN A 224 -14.70 -5.06 -1.27
N GLN A 225 -13.88 -5.04 -0.22
CA GLN A 225 -12.64 -4.27 -0.19
C GLN A 225 -11.41 -5.09 -0.65
N SER A 226 -11.61 -6.38 -1.00
CA SER A 226 -10.50 -7.25 -1.40
C SER A 226 -9.69 -6.66 -2.54
N TYR A 227 -8.37 -6.76 -2.44
CA TYR A 227 -7.45 -6.37 -3.49
C TYR A 227 -7.28 -7.52 -4.49
N VAL A 228 -8.03 -7.49 -5.57
CA VAL A 228 -8.06 -8.53 -6.60
C VAL A 228 -8.04 -7.93 -8.00
N TRP A 229 -7.51 -8.68 -8.95
CA TRP A 229 -7.38 -8.26 -10.35
C TRP A 229 -8.07 -9.24 -11.30
N PRO A 230 -8.59 -8.77 -12.44
CA PRO A 230 -9.17 -9.63 -13.47
C PRO A 230 -8.22 -10.73 -13.95
N GLU A 231 -8.78 -11.79 -14.50
CA GLU A 231 -8.01 -12.85 -15.15
C GLU A 231 -7.10 -12.29 -16.25
N GLY A 232 -5.86 -12.73 -16.30
CA GLY A 232 -4.85 -12.31 -17.27
C GLY A 232 -4.03 -11.10 -16.88
N THR A 233 -4.30 -10.46 -15.73
CA THR A 233 -3.54 -9.31 -15.26
C THR A 233 -2.15 -9.74 -14.80
N CYS A 234 -1.10 -9.08 -15.28
CA CYS A 234 0.26 -9.24 -14.81
C CYS A 234 0.57 -8.23 -13.71
N ILE A 235 1.13 -8.67 -12.59
CA ILE A 235 1.45 -7.82 -11.45
C ILE A 235 2.94 -7.57 -11.40
N GLY A 236 3.33 -6.29 -11.39
CA GLY A 236 4.72 -5.84 -11.44
C GLY A 236 5.58 -6.43 -10.33
N ILE A 237 6.88 -6.46 -10.56
CA ILE A 237 7.89 -6.95 -9.62
C ILE A 237 8.87 -5.83 -9.27
N ASP A 238 9.18 -5.70 -7.99
CA ASP A 238 10.22 -4.81 -7.50
C ASP A 238 11.60 -5.41 -7.86
N PRO A 239 12.45 -4.70 -8.58
CA PRO A 239 13.74 -5.24 -9.02
C PRO A 239 14.74 -5.47 -7.88
N GLU A 240 14.60 -4.79 -6.74
CA GLU A 240 15.54 -4.86 -5.63
C GLU A 240 15.26 -6.05 -4.71
N ASN A 241 14.02 -6.18 -4.26
CA ASN A 241 13.60 -7.22 -3.31
C ASN A 241 12.82 -8.37 -3.95
N ARG A 242 12.42 -8.23 -5.24
CA ARG A 242 11.69 -9.21 -6.03
C ARG A 242 10.30 -9.55 -5.48
N ASN A 243 9.75 -8.67 -4.66
CA ASN A 243 8.37 -8.76 -4.23
C ASN A 243 7.44 -8.18 -5.32
N PRO A 244 6.20 -8.68 -5.39
CA PRO A 244 5.20 -8.04 -6.24
C PRO A 244 4.93 -6.62 -5.78
N THR A 245 4.80 -5.69 -6.74
CA THR A 245 4.47 -4.29 -6.43
C THR A 245 3.02 -4.08 -6.03
N GLY A 246 2.16 -5.08 -6.30
CA GLY A 246 0.72 -4.96 -6.10
C GLY A 246 -0.01 -4.28 -7.27
N PHE A 247 0.68 -3.68 -8.23
CA PHE A 247 0.06 -2.94 -9.31
C PHE A 247 0.15 -3.66 -10.65
N PRO A 248 -0.91 -3.56 -11.51
CA PRO A 248 -0.91 -4.10 -12.86
C PRO A 248 0.17 -3.45 -13.73
N VAL A 249 0.81 -4.28 -14.55
CA VAL A 249 1.73 -3.88 -15.61
C VAL A 249 1.38 -4.58 -16.92
N ASN A 250 1.95 -4.12 -18.03
CA ASN A 250 1.86 -4.87 -19.28
C ASN A 250 2.65 -6.20 -19.13
N CYS A 251 2.07 -7.31 -19.55
CA CYS A 251 2.75 -8.61 -19.44
C CYS A 251 4.07 -8.70 -20.21
N ALA A 252 4.29 -7.84 -21.20
CA ALA A 252 5.59 -7.70 -21.88
C ALA A 252 6.66 -7.04 -20.99
N GLU A 253 6.27 -6.47 -19.85
CA GLU A 253 7.17 -5.88 -18.86
C GLU A 253 7.49 -6.87 -17.73
N PRO A 254 8.58 -6.64 -16.97
CA PRO A 254 8.91 -7.46 -15.80
C PRO A 254 7.76 -7.52 -14.79
N HIS A 255 7.34 -8.74 -14.43
CA HIS A 255 6.27 -8.96 -13.47
C HIS A 255 6.53 -10.19 -12.59
N ALA A 256 5.85 -10.26 -11.45
CA ALA A 256 6.02 -11.33 -10.46
C ALA A 256 5.12 -12.53 -10.74
N PHE A 257 3.88 -12.26 -11.16
CA PHE A 257 2.88 -13.30 -11.43
C PHE A 257 1.78 -12.79 -12.36
N GLN A 258 1.04 -13.72 -12.92
CA GLN A 258 -0.14 -13.46 -13.76
C GLN A 258 -1.38 -14.11 -13.15
N THR A 259 -2.47 -13.36 -13.07
CA THR A 259 -3.73 -13.82 -12.46
C THR A 259 -4.45 -14.80 -13.37
N THR A 260 -5.06 -15.83 -12.79
CA THR A 260 -5.82 -16.85 -13.51
C THR A 260 -7.31 -16.85 -13.16
N GLY A 261 -7.70 -16.01 -12.22
CA GLY A 261 -9.09 -15.81 -11.87
C GLY A 261 -9.31 -15.36 -10.43
N ILE A 262 -10.51 -14.91 -10.16
CA ILE A 262 -10.99 -14.49 -8.83
C ILE A 262 -11.88 -15.60 -8.28
N VAL A 263 -11.73 -15.88 -6.98
CA VAL A 263 -12.62 -16.79 -6.23
C VAL A 263 -13.38 -15.99 -5.19
N ASP A 264 -14.70 -16.10 -5.20
CA ASP A 264 -15.54 -15.53 -4.15
C ASP A 264 -15.73 -16.57 -3.03
N LEU A 265 -15.09 -16.32 -1.90
CA LEU A 265 -15.17 -17.16 -0.71
C LEU A 265 -16.57 -17.14 -0.07
N ALA A 266 -17.38 -16.11 -0.37
CA ALA A 266 -18.75 -16.03 0.11
C ALA A 266 -19.60 -17.24 -0.30
N VAL A 267 -19.34 -17.79 -1.48
CA VAL A 267 -20.04 -18.97 -2.01
C VAL A 267 -19.91 -20.17 -1.06
N ARG A 268 -18.77 -20.32 -0.42
CA ARG A 268 -18.50 -21.47 0.48
C ARG A 268 -18.68 -21.12 1.94
N PHE A 269 -18.22 -19.93 2.36
CA PHE A 269 -18.07 -19.59 3.76
C PHE A 269 -19.09 -18.54 4.25
N GLY A 270 -19.89 -17.98 3.35
CA GLY A 270 -20.93 -16.99 3.65
C GLY A 270 -20.51 -15.55 3.32
N ASP A 271 -21.51 -14.79 2.94
CA ASP A 271 -21.35 -13.38 2.59
C ASP A 271 -21.06 -12.49 3.82
N ARG A 272 -20.80 -11.21 3.57
CA ARG A 272 -20.50 -10.23 4.63
C ARG A 272 -21.65 -10.01 5.61
N MET A 273 -22.88 -10.30 5.23
CA MET A 273 -24.08 -10.14 6.06
C MET A 273 -24.43 -11.40 6.86
N SER A 274 -23.75 -12.51 6.60
CA SER A 274 -24.08 -13.82 7.18
C SER A 274 -23.61 -13.98 8.63
N ASN A 275 -22.81 -13.07 9.18
CA ASN A 275 -22.17 -13.14 10.50
C ASN A 275 -21.42 -14.47 10.74
N LYS A 276 -21.00 -15.14 9.68
CA LYS A 276 -20.20 -16.36 9.80
C LYS A 276 -18.77 -16.01 10.20
N PRO A 277 -18.18 -16.81 11.09
CA PRO A 277 -16.81 -16.58 11.54
C PRO A 277 -15.81 -16.69 10.36
N TRP A 278 -14.66 -16.08 10.54
CA TRP A 278 -13.55 -16.20 9.61
C TRP A 278 -13.19 -17.67 9.36
N PRO A 279 -13.12 -18.12 8.10
CA PRO A 279 -12.63 -19.45 7.78
C PRO A 279 -11.10 -19.45 7.95
N ALA A 280 -10.61 -20.20 8.92
CA ALA A 280 -9.18 -20.35 9.13
C ALA A 280 -8.45 -20.67 7.83
N THR A 281 -7.19 -20.24 7.71
CA THR A 281 -6.35 -20.38 6.51
C THR A 281 -6.36 -21.80 5.93
N GLY A 282 -6.31 -22.83 6.78
CA GLY A 282 -6.38 -24.22 6.32
C GLY A 282 -7.67 -24.55 5.57
N ALA A 283 -8.82 -24.04 6.03
CA ALA A 283 -10.10 -24.22 5.38
C ALA A 283 -10.16 -23.49 4.03
N GLN A 284 -9.62 -22.27 3.96
CA GLN A 284 -9.48 -21.53 2.71
C GLN A 284 -8.58 -22.27 1.72
N ASN A 285 -7.40 -22.72 2.16
CA ASN A 285 -6.45 -23.46 1.32
C ASN A 285 -7.07 -24.75 0.75
N ASN A 286 -7.77 -25.53 1.57
CA ASN A 286 -8.46 -26.75 1.10
C ASN A 286 -9.50 -26.44 0.02
N TYR A 287 -10.23 -25.36 0.17
CA TYR A 287 -11.22 -24.93 -0.83
C TYR A 287 -10.54 -24.43 -2.10
N LEU A 288 -9.56 -23.53 -1.98
CA LEU A 288 -8.85 -22.93 -3.11
C LEU A 288 -8.00 -23.96 -3.86
N GLY A 289 -7.41 -24.93 -3.17
CA GLY A 289 -6.66 -26.04 -3.77
C GLY A 289 -7.50 -26.91 -4.70
N SER A 290 -8.84 -26.90 -4.56
CA SER A 290 -9.75 -27.59 -5.48
C SER A 290 -10.17 -26.74 -6.69
N ILE A 291 -9.98 -25.40 -6.62
CA ILE A 291 -10.51 -24.45 -7.61
C ILE A 291 -9.37 -23.85 -8.44
N CYS A 292 -8.33 -23.28 -7.79
CA CYS A 292 -7.28 -22.53 -8.48
C CYS A 292 -6.51 -23.35 -9.52
N PRO A 293 -6.18 -24.65 -9.30
CA PRO A 293 -5.57 -25.45 -10.35
C PRO A 293 -6.43 -25.56 -11.60
N LYS A 294 -7.74 -25.75 -11.45
CA LYS A 294 -8.66 -25.83 -12.59
C LYS A 294 -8.82 -24.49 -13.31
N GLN A 295 -8.75 -23.38 -12.59
CA GLN A 295 -8.74 -22.04 -13.20
C GLN A 295 -7.44 -21.84 -13.99
N ALA A 296 -6.29 -22.21 -13.43
CA ALA A 296 -5.00 -22.10 -14.08
C ALA A 296 -4.90 -22.97 -15.35
N GLU A 297 -5.39 -24.22 -15.29
CA GLU A 297 -5.48 -25.09 -16.48
C GLU A 297 -6.36 -24.47 -17.57
N ARG A 298 -7.53 -23.98 -17.21
CA ARG A 298 -8.42 -23.30 -18.17
C ARG A 298 -7.78 -22.06 -18.75
N PHE A 299 -7.14 -21.25 -17.91
CA PHE A 299 -6.43 -20.05 -18.30
C PHE A 299 -5.30 -20.34 -19.30
N ALA A 300 -4.47 -21.34 -19.02
CA ALA A 300 -3.36 -21.74 -19.87
C ALA A 300 -3.75 -22.49 -21.17
N GLY A 301 -5.02 -22.87 -21.32
CA GLY A 301 -5.49 -23.67 -22.46
C GLY A 301 -5.37 -25.17 -22.28
N GLY A 302 -5.25 -25.65 -21.04
CA GLY A 302 -5.21 -27.06 -20.63
C GLY A 302 -4.01 -27.43 -19.79
N ALA A 303 -4.09 -28.59 -19.13
CA ALA A 303 -3.03 -29.07 -18.23
C ALA A 303 -1.64 -29.15 -18.91
N ALA A 304 -1.58 -29.68 -20.12
CA ALA A 304 -0.31 -29.78 -20.86
C ALA A 304 0.30 -28.42 -21.25
N ALA A 305 -0.54 -27.39 -21.46
CA ALA A 305 -0.06 -26.04 -21.71
C ALA A 305 0.43 -25.40 -20.41
N LEU A 306 -0.28 -25.61 -19.30
CA LEU A 306 0.16 -25.15 -17.97
C LEU A 306 1.51 -25.76 -17.58
N ASP A 307 1.69 -27.09 -17.78
CA ASP A 307 2.95 -27.77 -17.48
C ASP A 307 4.14 -27.20 -18.25
N LYS A 308 3.93 -26.72 -19.47
CA LYS A 308 4.97 -26.10 -20.29
C LYS A 308 5.45 -24.77 -19.72
N THR A 309 4.63 -24.04 -18.97
CA THR A 309 5.04 -22.78 -18.34
C THR A 309 6.03 -22.98 -17.21
N THR A 310 6.05 -24.17 -16.59
CA THR A 310 6.81 -24.48 -15.36
C THR A 310 6.50 -23.56 -14.17
N LEU A 311 5.42 -22.79 -14.24
CA LEU A 311 4.94 -21.94 -13.16
C LEU A 311 4.16 -22.73 -12.14
N ASN A 312 4.13 -22.23 -10.92
CA ASN A 312 3.32 -22.79 -9.85
C ASN A 312 1.95 -22.08 -9.79
N VAL A 313 0.91 -22.88 -9.57
CA VAL A 313 -0.41 -22.36 -9.23
C VAL A 313 -0.39 -21.92 -7.78
N GLN A 314 -0.82 -20.69 -7.52
CA GLN A 314 -0.84 -20.07 -6.20
C GLN A 314 -2.15 -19.29 -6.01
N TRP A 315 -2.41 -18.88 -4.78
CA TRP A 315 -3.57 -18.05 -4.45
C TRP A 315 -3.32 -17.20 -3.21
N SER A 316 -4.06 -16.11 -3.09
CA SER A 316 -4.14 -15.35 -1.86
C SER A 316 -5.19 -15.95 -0.92
N VAL A 317 -5.08 -15.62 0.37
CA VAL A 317 -6.07 -15.94 1.40
C VAL A 317 -6.45 -14.66 2.14
N LEU A 318 -7.62 -14.64 2.77
CA LEU A 318 -8.04 -13.52 3.61
C LEU A 318 -7.61 -13.73 5.06
N SER A 319 -7.04 -12.69 5.65
CA SER A 319 -6.85 -12.62 7.10
C SER A 319 -8.16 -12.44 7.84
N GLU A 320 -8.15 -12.69 9.14
CA GLU A 320 -9.33 -12.43 9.97
C GLU A 320 -9.76 -10.95 9.94
N PRO A 321 -8.85 -9.96 10.08
CA PRO A 321 -9.22 -8.55 9.93
C PRO A 321 -9.86 -8.22 8.57
N SER A 322 -9.31 -8.75 7.46
CA SER A 322 -9.91 -8.56 6.14
C SER A 322 -11.31 -9.16 6.02
N TRP A 323 -11.52 -10.35 6.63
CA TRP A 323 -12.83 -10.98 6.68
C TRP A 323 -13.85 -10.17 7.48
N LEU A 324 -13.45 -9.67 8.65
CA LEU A 324 -14.29 -8.83 9.52
C LEU A 324 -14.63 -7.49 8.83
N ALA A 325 -13.69 -6.92 8.06
CA ALA A 325 -13.93 -5.75 7.24
C ALA A 325 -14.90 -5.99 6.06
N GLY A 326 -15.27 -7.24 5.77
CA GLY A 326 -16.22 -7.59 4.72
C GLY A 326 -15.62 -8.06 3.40
N SER A 327 -14.31 -8.20 3.32
CA SER A 327 -13.64 -8.80 2.15
C SER A 327 -14.00 -10.27 1.99
N ARG A 328 -14.27 -10.70 0.75
CA ARG A 328 -14.72 -12.06 0.42
C ARG A 328 -14.05 -12.65 -0.82
N LYS A 329 -13.21 -11.88 -1.50
CA LYS A 329 -12.61 -12.32 -2.76
C LYS A 329 -11.11 -12.54 -2.59
N VAL A 330 -10.60 -13.55 -3.28
CA VAL A 330 -9.19 -13.88 -3.38
C VAL A 330 -8.82 -14.12 -4.84
N VAL A 331 -7.55 -14.09 -5.16
CA VAL A 331 -7.06 -14.27 -6.52
C VAL A 331 -6.25 -15.55 -6.64
N CYS A 332 -6.47 -16.32 -7.69
CA CYS A 332 -5.58 -17.39 -8.15
C CYS A 332 -4.61 -16.83 -9.18
N TYR A 333 -3.36 -17.27 -9.19
CA TYR A 333 -2.34 -16.77 -10.10
C TYR A 333 -1.26 -17.79 -10.40
N LEU A 334 -0.50 -17.54 -11.48
CA LEU A 334 0.68 -18.28 -11.88
C LEU A 334 1.92 -17.45 -11.59
N GLY A 335 2.85 -18.00 -10.84
CA GLY A 335 4.11 -17.39 -10.50
C GLY A 335 5.15 -18.43 -10.13
N LEU A 336 6.41 -18.04 -9.98
CA LEU A 336 7.46 -18.94 -9.57
C LEU A 336 8.22 -18.32 -8.37
N PRO A 337 7.97 -18.81 -7.13
CA PRO A 337 8.74 -18.35 -5.97
C PRO A 337 10.23 -18.65 -6.15
N ASP A 338 11.06 -17.68 -5.77
CA ASP A 338 12.52 -17.88 -5.77
C ASP A 338 12.99 -18.38 -4.41
N LYS A 339 13.94 -19.31 -4.42
CA LYS A 339 14.50 -19.89 -3.19
C LYS A 339 15.19 -18.87 -2.27
N ARG A 340 15.58 -17.71 -2.82
CA ARG A 340 16.23 -16.60 -2.10
C ARG A 340 15.23 -15.58 -1.54
N GLY A 341 13.94 -15.85 -1.68
CA GLY A 341 12.84 -14.93 -1.35
C GLY A 341 12.31 -14.20 -2.60
N GLY A 342 11.06 -13.72 -2.49
CA GLY A 342 10.37 -13.08 -3.60
C GLY A 342 10.01 -14.05 -4.74
N PHE A 343 9.89 -13.51 -5.95
CA PHE A 343 9.51 -14.24 -7.16
C PHE A 343 10.62 -14.22 -8.21
N ALA A 344 10.60 -15.19 -9.11
CA ALA A 344 11.29 -15.11 -10.38
C ALA A 344 10.65 -14.00 -11.22
N THR A 345 11.47 -13.26 -11.95
CA THR A 345 10.99 -12.24 -12.88
C THR A 345 10.41 -12.91 -14.11
N LEU A 346 9.14 -12.66 -14.37
CA LEU A 346 8.43 -13.10 -15.56
C LEU A 346 8.40 -11.97 -16.60
N VAL A 347 8.45 -12.32 -17.88
CA VAL A 347 8.22 -11.42 -19.02
C VAL A 347 7.46 -12.20 -20.08
N GLY A 348 6.39 -11.65 -20.59
CA GLY A 348 5.49 -12.33 -21.54
C GLY A 348 4.27 -12.96 -20.87
N ASP A 349 3.22 -13.19 -21.65
CA ASP A 349 1.99 -13.84 -21.21
C ASP A 349 2.19 -15.36 -21.09
N ALA A 350 1.71 -15.96 -20.02
CA ALA A 350 1.79 -17.40 -19.80
C ALA A 350 0.98 -18.22 -20.83
N LYS A 351 0.00 -17.60 -21.52
CA LYS A 351 -0.79 -18.24 -22.57
C LYS A 351 -0.09 -18.32 -23.91
N ASP A 352 0.77 -17.35 -24.23
CA ASP A 352 1.21 -17.12 -25.61
C ASP A 352 2.46 -17.92 -25.99
N GLY A 353 3.02 -18.71 -25.08
CA GLY A 353 4.23 -19.50 -25.32
C GLY A 353 5.51 -18.67 -25.48
N ALA A 354 5.42 -17.36 -25.28
CA ALA A 354 6.55 -16.42 -25.32
C ALA A 354 7.07 -16.04 -23.91
N LEU A 355 6.61 -16.75 -22.87
CA LEU A 355 6.99 -16.52 -21.48
C LEU A 355 8.50 -16.71 -21.29
N LEU A 356 9.12 -15.75 -20.61
CA LEU A 356 10.49 -15.84 -20.12
C LEU A 356 10.49 -15.83 -18.59
N ILE A 357 11.28 -16.68 -17.98
CA ILE A 357 11.51 -16.76 -16.53
C ILE A 357 12.97 -16.40 -16.27
N ASN A 358 13.22 -15.29 -15.58
CA ASN A 358 14.56 -14.73 -15.39
C ASN A 358 15.32 -14.61 -16.74
N GLY A 359 14.63 -14.16 -17.79
CA GLY A 359 15.17 -13.95 -19.13
C GLY A 359 15.39 -15.21 -19.97
N LYS A 360 14.91 -16.39 -19.53
CA LYS A 360 15.05 -17.67 -20.23
C LYS A 360 13.69 -18.31 -20.48
N ALA A 361 13.53 -18.95 -21.63
CA ALA A 361 12.36 -19.76 -21.89
C ALA A 361 12.22 -20.89 -20.85
N PRO A 362 10.99 -21.21 -20.40
CA PRO A 362 10.77 -22.33 -19.51
C PRO A 362 11.22 -23.65 -20.14
N VAL A 363 11.91 -24.46 -19.34
CA VAL A 363 12.32 -25.80 -19.76
C VAL A 363 11.51 -26.80 -18.94
N PRO A 364 10.44 -27.38 -19.50
CA PRO A 364 9.65 -28.39 -18.82
C PRO A 364 10.53 -29.55 -18.38
N PRO A 365 10.34 -30.10 -17.17
CA PRO A 365 11.01 -31.30 -16.77
C PRO A 365 10.63 -32.44 -17.73
N PRO A 366 11.52 -33.43 -17.95
CA PRO A 366 11.16 -34.62 -18.71
C PRO A 366 9.87 -35.21 -18.14
N ALA A 367 9.00 -35.72 -19.01
CA ALA A 367 7.66 -36.18 -18.65
C ALA A 367 7.67 -36.95 -17.32
N ALA A 368 6.94 -36.46 -16.34
CA ALA A 368 6.88 -37.09 -15.03
C ALA A 368 6.23 -38.47 -15.15
N PRO A 369 6.67 -39.45 -14.35
CA PRO A 369 5.96 -40.71 -14.26
C PRO A 369 4.48 -40.49 -13.93
N PRO A 370 3.57 -41.35 -14.40
CA PRO A 370 2.15 -41.21 -14.06
C PRO A 370 1.97 -41.20 -12.54
N GLY A 371 1.27 -40.19 -12.02
CA GLY A 371 1.00 -40.07 -10.59
C GLY A 371 1.62 -38.86 -9.87
N ARG A 372 2.20 -37.90 -10.62
CA ARG A 372 2.73 -36.67 -10.03
C ARG A 372 1.62 -35.89 -9.29
N ALA A 373 1.80 -35.68 -8.00
CA ALA A 373 0.94 -34.80 -7.23
C ALA A 373 1.05 -33.36 -7.76
N LEU A 374 -0.07 -32.65 -7.78
CA LEU A 374 -0.08 -31.22 -8.08
C LEU A 374 0.88 -30.48 -7.15
N PRO A 375 1.57 -29.42 -7.63
CA PRO A 375 2.45 -28.62 -6.78
C PRO A 375 1.71 -28.15 -5.53
N THR A 376 2.34 -28.31 -4.38
CA THR A 376 1.81 -27.76 -3.11
C THR A 376 1.82 -26.25 -3.22
N PRO A 377 0.74 -25.55 -2.84
CA PRO A 377 0.72 -24.10 -2.83
C PRO A 377 1.85 -23.53 -1.98
N VAL A 378 2.52 -22.53 -2.49
CA VAL A 378 3.59 -21.83 -1.77
C VAL A 378 3.02 -20.53 -1.22
N PRO A 379 3.18 -20.25 0.09
CA PRO A 379 2.73 -18.98 0.68
C PRO A 379 3.35 -17.78 -0.02
N LEU A 380 2.57 -16.71 -0.19
CA LEU A 380 3.06 -15.44 -0.68
C LEU A 380 4.07 -14.81 0.29
N PRO A 381 5.05 -14.03 -0.20
CA PRO A 381 5.89 -13.20 0.65
C PRO A 381 5.07 -12.25 1.53
N PRO A 382 5.59 -11.85 2.72
CA PRO A 382 4.94 -10.88 3.59
C PRO A 382 4.58 -9.59 2.83
N GLY A 383 3.35 -9.11 2.98
CA GLY A 383 2.84 -7.91 2.30
C GLY A 383 1.86 -8.20 1.16
N ILE A 384 1.77 -9.44 0.69
CA ILE A 384 0.82 -9.86 -0.34
C ILE A 384 -0.06 -11.01 0.12
N ALA A 385 0.46 -11.84 1.02
CA ALA A 385 -0.36 -12.82 1.71
C ALA A 385 -0.87 -12.24 3.02
N PRO A 386 -2.16 -12.36 3.27
CA PRO A 386 -2.77 -11.84 4.47
C PRO A 386 -2.43 -12.59 5.75
N ASN A 387 -1.62 -13.63 5.75
CA ASN A 387 -1.39 -14.39 6.97
C ASN A 387 0.08 -14.77 7.17
N PRO A 388 0.79 -14.11 8.13
CA PRO A 388 2.15 -14.48 8.51
C PRO A 388 2.25 -15.85 9.21
N ASP A 389 1.12 -16.41 9.69
CA ASP A 389 1.09 -17.67 10.43
C ASP A 389 0.80 -18.89 9.54
N GLN A 390 0.83 -18.72 8.23
CA GLN A 390 0.68 -19.84 7.31
C GLN A 390 1.94 -20.73 7.36
N ALA A 391 1.93 -21.70 8.26
CA ALA A 391 2.96 -22.73 8.28
C ALA A 391 2.97 -23.46 6.93
N PRO A 392 4.14 -23.76 6.36
CA PRO A 392 4.23 -24.61 5.19
C PRO A 392 3.53 -25.94 5.50
N ALA A 393 2.72 -26.42 4.55
CA ALA A 393 2.11 -27.73 4.69
C ALA A 393 3.18 -28.78 5.02
N PRO A 394 2.96 -29.67 5.99
CA PRO A 394 3.94 -30.70 6.30
C PRO A 394 4.21 -31.49 5.01
N ALA A 395 5.49 -31.64 4.68
CA ALA A 395 5.94 -32.49 3.60
C ALA A 395 5.48 -33.92 3.93
N GLY A 396 4.47 -34.41 3.17
CA GLY A 396 3.98 -35.77 3.25
C GLY A 396 4.92 -36.72 2.52
#